data_2ef328629f09c7efa42c7685629290de
#
_entry.id   2ef328629f09c7efa42c7685629290de
#
_cell.length_a   1.000
_cell.length_b   1.000
_cell.length_c   1.000
_cell.angle_alpha   90.00
_cell.angle_beta   90.00
_cell.angle_gamma   90.00
#
_symmetry.space_group_name_H-M   'P 1'
#
loop_
_entity.id
_entity.type
_entity.pdbx_description
1 polymer ?
#
loop_
_entity_poly.entity_id
_entity_poly.type
_entity_poly.pdbx_seq_one_letter_code
_entity_poly.pdbx_strand_id
1 'polypeptide(L)'
;ALQPNDVDGDGCSLLHWAAINNHDKVIKRLLMEGADVNIVGGILVSAPLHWAARVGNLNACAILARAGARCDVRDTQGYTPMHLAVQGCSTPIVAYFIHHYDYAVNVTDNSGMTSAMWCSYRNFDMFPLRLLVRAGADLSISETLQGNTALHFACQERNLSAVKELLAGGADVSATNNQQETPLDIARNTRNVKIVKLLESHGRQRGSIRSSCIRSVQDNQTFMRALQAVAPSMFFCIVFLCFHFMHPAIALVILILASILLRMKLDIHRITHTLIPIGITVAEALAMLGTWSFSQHWWVPWWAQLVFLFFMATLFGSLIRCALFDAGSIPPSKRPYEEFKQIVDEKRLSYFCYSCFVNRPAGSKHCAVCDKCVLNFDHHCPWLNACITRRNHREFLLFVLSVGLTSIVFATSLIIFFSQYLREHPFTDLLYNHPWELFTFCLSGLHVILMTSLFGVQSMQIAQGVTTNQMLKRQSHAYPRQQTTREGHSRMGDEESGGHGHSHNGDDGHDSGCVFYIRNCLNFCAGQ
;
A
#
# COMPACT_ATOMS: atom_id res chain seq x y z
N ALA A 1 -49.84 17.98 21.82
CA ALA A 1 -48.72 17.02 21.77
C ALA A 1 -48.17 17.05 20.35
N LEU A 2 -46.87 17.14 20.19
CA LEU A 2 -46.21 17.05 18.87
C LEU A 2 -46.48 15.67 18.27
N GLN A 3 -46.86 15.64 16.98
CA GLN A 3 -47.03 14.41 16.21
C GLN A 3 -45.68 13.99 15.62
N PRO A 4 -45.40 12.69 15.37
CA PRO A 4 -44.12 12.21 14.82
C PRO A 4 -43.74 12.84 13.48
N ASN A 5 -44.72 13.28 12.68
CA ASN A 5 -44.55 13.89 11.37
C ASN A 5 -44.74 15.41 11.35
N ASP A 6 -44.87 16.06 12.53
CA ASP A 6 -44.89 17.50 12.59
C ASP A 6 -43.59 18.09 12.06
N VAL A 7 -43.71 19.19 11.31
CA VAL A 7 -42.57 19.87 10.68
C VAL A 7 -42.44 21.29 11.27
N ASP A 8 -41.22 21.78 11.30
CA ASP A 8 -40.92 23.15 11.68
C ASP A 8 -41.21 24.16 10.53
N GLY A 9 -40.86 25.43 10.73
CA GLY A 9 -41.05 26.49 9.74
C GLY A 9 -40.33 26.29 8.41
N ASP A 10 -39.29 25.47 8.40
CA ASP A 10 -38.51 25.12 7.20
C ASP A 10 -38.95 23.77 6.59
N GLY A 11 -40.01 23.16 7.12
CA GLY A 11 -40.51 21.86 6.67
C GLY A 11 -39.72 20.67 7.19
N CYS A 12 -38.82 20.84 8.16
CA CYS A 12 -38.03 19.76 8.72
C CYS A 12 -38.78 19.04 9.84
N SER A 13 -38.86 17.72 9.78
CA SER A 13 -39.46 16.91 10.84
C SER A 13 -38.48 16.67 11.99
N LEU A 14 -39.00 16.23 13.15
CA LEU A 14 -38.20 15.81 14.29
C LEU A 14 -37.18 14.70 13.89
N LEU A 15 -37.53 13.87 12.91
CA LEU A 15 -36.65 12.81 12.41
C LEU A 15 -35.42 13.37 11.67
N HIS A 16 -35.53 14.50 10.94
CA HIS A 16 -34.39 15.19 10.35
C HIS A 16 -33.39 15.65 11.42
N TRP A 17 -33.90 16.34 12.44
CA TRP A 17 -33.08 16.84 13.55
C TRP A 17 -32.44 15.72 14.37
N ALA A 18 -33.14 14.62 14.59
CA ALA A 18 -32.60 13.45 15.26
C ALA A 18 -31.51 12.77 14.42
N ALA A 19 -31.68 12.73 13.10
CA ALA A 19 -30.74 12.11 12.18
C ALA A 19 -29.40 12.88 12.07
N ILE A 20 -29.45 14.22 11.94
CA ILE A 20 -28.25 15.06 11.86
C ILE A 20 -27.46 15.07 13.18
N ASN A 21 -28.14 14.99 14.31
CA ASN A 21 -27.52 15.00 15.64
C ASN A 21 -27.18 13.59 16.17
N ASN A 22 -27.39 12.56 15.36
CA ASN A 22 -27.07 11.15 15.69
C ASN A 22 -27.75 10.66 16.99
N HIS A 23 -28.99 11.08 17.22
CA HIS A 23 -29.78 10.70 18.39
C HIS A 23 -30.47 9.34 18.17
N ASP A 24 -29.71 8.23 18.20
CA ASP A 24 -30.19 6.86 17.92
C ASP A 24 -31.49 6.50 18.65
N LYS A 25 -31.61 6.87 19.94
CA LYS A 25 -32.78 6.55 20.75
C LYS A 25 -34.01 7.31 20.29
N VAL A 26 -33.84 8.59 19.93
CA VAL A 26 -34.93 9.45 19.45
C VAL A 26 -35.39 8.96 18.07
N ILE A 27 -34.46 8.66 17.15
CA ILE A 27 -34.80 8.10 15.84
C ILE A 27 -35.67 6.83 16.01
N LYS A 28 -35.22 5.87 16.83
CA LYS A 28 -35.97 4.64 17.08
C LYS A 28 -37.36 4.89 17.65
N ARG A 29 -37.47 5.83 18.59
CA ARG A 29 -38.74 6.16 19.20
C ARG A 29 -39.71 6.78 18.21
N LEU A 30 -39.27 7.77 17.41
CA LEU A 30 -40.08 8.41 16.37
C LEU A 30 -40.58 7.40 15.33
N LEU A 31 -39.69 6.47 14.88
CA LEU A 31 -40.07 5.42 13.94
C LEU A 31 -41.09 4.44 14.53
N MET A 32 -40.98 4.09 15.82
CA MET A 32 -42.00 3.27 16.51
C MET A 32 -43.36 3.99 16.65
N GLU A 33 -43.35 5.31 16.72
CA GLU A 33 -44.55 6.14 16.78
C GLU A 33 -45.14 6.46 15.40
N GLY A 34 -44.57 5.90 14.32
CA GLY A 34 -45.08 6.02 12.96
C GLY A 34 -44.56 7.25 12.19
N ALA A 35 -43.39 7.77 12.54
CA ALA A 35 -42.74 8.79 11.72
C ALA A 35 -42.45 8.26 10.31
N ASP A 36 -42.76 9.05 9.29
CA ASP A 36 -42.38 8.72 7.90
C ASP A 36 -40.86 8.83 7.71
N VAL A 37 -40.24 7.70 7.47
CA VAL A 37 -38.77 7.60 7.29
C VAL A 37 -38.26 8.32 6.05
N ASN A 38 -39.14 8.54 5.04
CA ASN A 38 -38.83 9.18 3.76
C ASN A 38 -39.41 10.60 3.64
N ILE A 39 -39.93 11.18 4.71
CA ILE A 39 -40.42 12.56 4.72
C ILE A 39 -39.31 13.49 4.19
N VAL A 40 -39.68 14.40 3.32
CA VAL A 40 -38.71 15.39 2.78
C VAL A 40 -38.95 16.76 3.38
N GLY A 41 -37.91 17.50 3.67
CA GLY A 41 -37.99 18.81 4.30
C GLY A 41 -36.72 19.65 4.15
N GLY A 42 -36.82 20.87 4.68
CA GLY A 42 -35.73 21.85 4.59
C GLY A 42 -35.61 22.50 3.21
N ILE A 43 -34.72 23.48 3.09
CA ILE A 43 -34.48 24.26 1.86
C ILE A 43 -34.08 23.34 0.67
N LEU A 44 -33.40 22.24 0.96
CA LEU A 44 -32.97 21.29 -0.05
C LEU A 44 -33.98 20.18 -0.35
N VAL A 45 -35.14 20.18 0.31
CA VAL A 45 -36.17 19.12 0.14
C VAL A 45 -35.56 17.72 0.24
N SER A 46 -34.82 17.49 1.28
CA SER A 46 -34.04 16.27 1.50
C SER A 46 -34.65 15.40 2.60
N ALA A 47 -34.46 14.07 2.53
CA ALA A 47 -34.92 13.14 3.54
C ALA A 47 -33.97 13.04 4.74
N PRO A 48 -34.39 12.52 5.92
CA PRO A 48 -33.53 12.34 7.09
C PRO A 48 -32.25 11.54 6.79
N LEU A 49 -32.30 10.57 5.86
CA LEU A 49 -31.14 9.80 5.43
C LEU A 49 -30.06 10.67 4.76
N HIS A 50 -30.44 11.71 4.00
CA HIS A 50 -29.51 12.68 3.43
C HIS A 50 -28.72 13.42 4.51
N TRP A 51 -29.43 13.88 5.54
CA TRP A 51 -28.83 14.63 6.64
C TRP A 51 -27.85 13.78 7.45
N ALA A 52 -28.26 12.53 7.78
CA ALA A 52 -27.38 11.58 8.45
C ALA A 52 -26.13 11.25 7.62
N ALA A 53 -26.30 11.01 6.32
CA ALA A 53 -25.22 10.67 5.39
C ALA A 53 -24.19 11.80 5.23
N ARG A 54 -24.68 13.05 5.11
CA ARG A 54 -23.85 14.25 4.92
C ARG A 54 -22.89 14.49 6.09
N VAL A 55 -23.37 14.26 7.33
CA VAL A 55 -22.58 14.49 8.56
C VAL A 55 -21.73 13.28 8.95
N GLY A 56 -21.95 12.14 8.33
CA GLY A 56 -21.18 10.93 8.64
C GLY A 56 -21.77 10.06 9.75
N ASN A 57 -23.05 10.22 10.09
CA ASN A 57 -23.74 9.52 11.17
C ASN A 57 -24.15 8.10 10.77
N LEU A 58 -23.19 7.15 10.76
CA LEU A 58 -23.43 5.78 10.33
C LEU A 58 -24.54 5.07 11.11
N ASN A 59 -24.63 5.26 12.44
CA ASN A 59 -25.67 4.61 13.24
C ASN A 59 -27.08 5.10 12.84
N ALA A 60 -27.24 6.41 12.68
CA ALA A 60 -28.48 6.99 12.19
C ALA A 60 -28.83 6.46 10.80
N CYS A 61 -27.85 6.42 9.87
CA CYS A 61 -28.04 5.84 8.54
C CYS A 61 -28.49 4.37 8.61
N ALA A 62 -27.86 3.56 9.47
CA ALA A 62 -28.21 2.15 9.62
C ALA A 62 -29.61 1.95 10.21
N ILE A 63 -30.04 2.77 11.18
CA ILE A 63 -31.37 2.69 11.76
C ILE A 63 -32.43 3.09 10.73
N LEU A 64 -32.23 4.21 10.03
CA LEU A 64 -33.13 4.70 8.98
C LEU A 64 -33.23 3.71 7.81
N ALA A 65 -32.13 3.18 7.34
CA ALA A 65 -32.11 2.19 6.27
C ALA A 65 -32.91 0.92 6.62
N ARG A 66 -32.76 0.40 7.85
CA ARG A 66 -33.55 -0.75 8.34
C ARG A 66 -35.03 -0.45 8.47
N ALA A 67 -35.37 0.80 8.70
CA ALA A 67 -36.77 1.25 8.74
C ALA A 67 -37.36 1.50 7.34
N GLY A 68 -36.61 1.24 6.26
CA GLY A 68 -37.07 1.38 4.89
C GLY A 68 -36.80 2.76 4.27
N ALA A 69 -35.80 3.51 4.79
CA ALA A 69 -35.36 4.73 4.12
C ALA A 69 -34.81 4.40 2.72
N ARG A 70 -35.17 5.20 1.74
CA ARG A 70 -34.75 5.04 0.33
C ARG A 70 -33.47 5.81 0.06
N CYS A 71 -32.50 5.19 -0.61
CA CYS A 71 -31.22 5.79 -0.99
C CYS A 71 -31.25 6.42 -2.40
N ASP A 72 -32.35 6.30 -3.14
CA ASP A 72 -32.57 6.88 -4.47
C ASP A 72 -33.36 8.21 -4.45
N VAL A 73 -33.85 8.63 -3.30
CA VAL A 73 -34.47 9.94 -3.12
C VAL A 73 -33.43 11.02 -3.46
N ARG A 74 -33.85 12.01 -4.25
CA ARG A 74 -32.99 13.12 -4.68
C ARG A 74 -33.41 14.40 -3.98
N ASP A 75 -32.45 15.17 -3.52
CA ASP A 75 -32.68 16.54 -3.07
C ASP A 75 -32.86 17.51 -4.26
N THR A 76 -33.04 18.80 -4.02
CA THR A 76 -33.21 19.82 -5.06
C THR A 76 -32.01 19.93 -6.00
N GLN A 77 -30.81 19.52 -5.57
CA GLN A 77 -29.60 19.48 -6.38
C GLN A 77 -29.42 18.14 -7.09
N GLY A 78 -30.35 17.19 -6.87
CA GLY A 78 -30.29 15.84 -7.41
C GLY A 78 -29.38 14.91 -6.64
N TYR A 79 -28.80 15.34 -5.51
CA TYR A 79 -27.97 14.46 -4.70
C TYR A 79 -28.81 13.40 -4.01
N THR A 80 -28.29 12.18 -4.03
CA THR A 80 -28.81 11.08 -3.21
C THR A 80 -28.01 10.97 -1.90
N PRO A 81 -28.49 10.23 -0.90
CA PRO A 81 -27.73 9.96 0.32
C PRO A 81 -26.32 9.39 0.04
N MET A 82 -26.13 8.58 -1.02
CA MET A 82 -24.82 8.06 -1.44
C MET A 82 -23.89 9.19 -1.88
N HIS A 83 -24.35 10.14 -2.69
CA HIS A 83 -23.55 11.30 -3.10
C HIS A 83 -23.10 12.11 -1.89
N LEU A 84 -24.00 12.34 -0.92
CA LEU A 84 -23.67 13.09 0.30
C LEU A 84 -22.70 12.32 1.21
N ALA A 85 -22.81 10.99 1.29
CA ALA A 85 -21.86 10.16 2.02
C ALA A 85 -20.44 10.26 1.43
N VAL A 86 -20.33 10.29 0.10
CA VAL A 86 -19.06 10.50 -0.61
C VAL A 86 -18.52 11.90 -0.38
N GLN A 87 -19.36 12.94 -0.52
CA GLN A 87 -18.96 14.33 -0.26
C GLN A 87 -18.56 14.57 1.19
N GLY A 88 -19.19 13.88 2.15
CA GLY A 88 -18.83 13.87 3.58
C GLY A 88 -17.62 12.98 3.92
N CYS A 89 -16.95 12.38 2.92
CA CYS A 89 -15.79 11.49 3.10
C CYS A 89 -16.07 10.31 4.04
N SER A 90 -17.32 9.86 4.17
CA SER A 90 -17.70 8.80 5.10
C SER A 90 -17.60 7.42 4.45
N THR A 91 -16.37 6.86 4.41
CA THR A 91 -16.11 5.49 3.93
C THR A 91 -17.04 4.43 4.58
N PRO A 92 -17.31 4.47 5.91
CA PRO A 92 -18.22 3.52 6.54
C PRO A 92 -19.65 3.57 5.98
N ILE A 93 -20.19 4.76 5.71
CA ILE A 93 -21.55 4.92 5.17
C ILE A 93 -21.59 4.44 3.72
N VAL A 94 -20.58 4.80 2.91
CA VAL A 94 -20.47 4.32 1.53
C VAL A 94 -20.43 2.79 1.49
N ALA A 95 -19.61 2.15 2.35
CA ALA A 95 -19.57 0.70 2.48
C ALA A 95 -20.95 0.11 2.88
N TYR A 96 -21.63 0.75 3.83
CA TYR A 96 -22.96 0.33 4.28
C TYR A 96 -23.98 0.43 3.15
N PHE A 97 -24.00 1.55 2.42
CA PHE A 97 -24.96 1.77 1.34
C PHE A 97 -24.73 0.85 0.14
N ILE A 98 -23.49 0.60 -0.25
CA ILE A 98 -23.14 -0.36 -1.33
C ILE A 98 -23.76 -1.73 -1.04
N HIS A 99 -23.71 -2.18 0.23
CA HIS A 99 -24.19 -3.52 0.59
C HIS A 99 -25.67 -3.55 0.97
N HIS A 100 -26.28 -2.42 1.29
CA HIS A 100 -27.69 -2.35 1.66
C HIS A 100 -28.59 -1.99 0.46
N TYR A 101 -28.06 -1.24 -0.51
CA TYR A 101 -28.76 -0.73 -1.66
C TYR A 101 -28.01 -1.04 -2.95
N ASP A 102 -28.33 -2.16 -3.60
CA ASP A 102 -27.63 -2.65 -4.80
C ASP A 102 -27.63 -1.63 -5.97
N TYR A 103 -28.68 -0.79 -6.05
CA TYR A 103 -28.87 0.21 -7.08
C TYR A 103 -28.10 1.53 -6.88
N ALA A 104 -27.58 1.78 -5.67
CA ALA A 104 -27.08 3.11 -5.31
C ALA A 104 -25.73 3.49 -5.94
N VAL A 105 -24.98 2.53 -6.48
CA VAL A 105 -23.60 2.72 -6.94
C VAL A 105 -23.51 3.63 -8.18
N ASN A 106 -24.44 3.48 -9.13
CA ASN A 106 -24.40 4.14 -10.44
C ASN A 106 -25.45 5.25 -10.60
N VAL A 107 -26.12 5.63 -9.52
CA VAL A 107 -27.09 6.74 -9.57
C VAL A 107 -26.35 8.05 -9.81
N THR A 108 -26.91 8.89 -10.70
CA THR A 108 -26.38 10.21 -11.05
C THR A 108 -27.14 11.32 -10.36
N ASP A 109 -26.50 12.44 -10.10
CA ASP A 109 -27.14 13.69 -9.69
C ASP A 109 -27.77 14.44 -10.88
N ASN A 110 -28.27 15.66 -10.66
CA ASN A 110 -28.86 16.47 -11.73
C ASN A 110 -27.85 16.89 -12.81
N SER A 111 -26.58 16.87 -12.52
CA SER A 111 -25.49 17.15 -13.46
C SER A 111 -24.99 15.89 -14.20
N GLY A 112 -25.61 14.74 -13.93
CA GLY A 112 -25.16 13.45 -14.49
C GLY A 112 -23.93 12.87 -13.78
N MET A 113 -23.47 13.44 -12.67
CA MET A 113 -22.31 12.96 -11.95
C MET A 113 -22.67 11.77 -11.05
N THR A 114 -21.88 10.68 -11.18
CA THR A 114 -21.94 9.53 -10.28
C THR A 114 -21.11 9.75 -9.01
N SER A 115 -21.36 8.92 -8.00
CA SER A 115 -20.53 8.89 -6.77
C SER A 115 -19.04 8.66 -7.06
N ALA A 116 -18.69 7.86 -8.08
CA ALA A 116 -17.30 7.64 -8.51
C ALA A 116 -16.67 8.91 -9.12
N MET A 117 -17.44 9.69 -9.89
CA MET A 117 -16.98 10.99 -10.41
C MET A 117 -16.75 11.99 -9.27
N TRP A 118 -17.63 12.06 -8.29
CA TRP A 118 -17.46 12.91 -7.11
C TRP A 118 -16.21 12.57 -6.32
N CYS A 119 -15.90 11.28 -6.13
CA CYS A 119 -14.63 10.85 -5.52
C CYS A 119 -13.41 11.31 -6.31
N SER A 120 -13.53 11.34 -7.65
CA SER A 120 -12.43 11.69 -8.55
C SER A 120 -12.22 13.20 -8.68
N TYR A 121 -13.31 13.99 -8.62
CA TYR A 121 -13.32 15.45 -8.72
C TYR A 121 -12.73 16.12 -7.49
N ARG A 122 -12.92 15.57 -6.29
CA ARG A 122 -12.33 16.11 -5.06
C ARG A 122 -11.21 15.18 -4.58
N ASN A 123 -10.11 15.77 -4.07
CA ASN A 123 -9.00 15.01 -3.48
C ASN A 123 -9.38 14.45 -2.09
N PHE A 124 -10.45 13.66 -2.05
CA PHE A 124 -10.89 12.97 -0.86
C PHE A 124 -10.07 11.70 -0.62
N ASP A 125 -10.28 11.11 0.54
CA ASP A 125 -9.80 9.76 0.86
C ASP A 125 -10.17 8.78 -0.27
N MET A 126 -9.21 7.93 -0.66
CA MET A 126 -9.36 7.03 -1.82
C MET A 126 -10.20 5.77 -1.51
N PHE A 127 -10.52 5.52 -0.25
CA PHE A 127 -11.27 4.33 0.12
C PHE A 127 -12.68 4.28 -0.46
N PRO A 128 -13.48 5.38 -0.46
CA PRO A 128 -14.78 5.38 -1.10
C PRO A 128 -14.73 5.01 -2.59
N LEU A 129 -13.78 5.59 -3.35
CA LEU A 129 -13.62 5.28 -4.78
C LEU A 129 -13.29 3.79 -5.00
N ARG A 130 -12.34 3.25 -4.23
CA ARG A 130 -11.97 1.84 -4.30
C ARG A 130 -13.15 0.92 -4.00
N LEU A 131 -13.98 1.25 -3.02
CA LEU A 131 -15.19 0.48 -2.70
C LEU A 131 -16.20 0.52 -3.85
N LEU A 132 -16.45 1.70 -4.43
CA LEU A 132 -17.35 1.87 -5.57
C LEU A 132 -16.88 1.08 -6.79
N VAL A 133 -15.58 1.17 -7.12
CA VAL A 133 -14.98 0.40 -8.23
C VAL A 133 -15.11 -1.11 -8.00
N ARG A 134 -14.84 -1.61 -6.80
CA ARG A 134 -15.00 -3.03 -6.44
C ARG A 134 -16.47 -3.47 -6.44
N ALA A 135 -17.39 -2.57 -6.15
CA ALA A 135 -18.83 -2.82 -6.22
C ALA A 135 -19.40 -2.78 -7.65
N GLY A 136 -18.55 -2.61 -8.66
CA GLY A 136 -18.97 -2.59 -10.05
C GLY A 136 -19.50 -1.25 -10.53
N ALA A 137 -18.94 -0.14 -10.02
CA ALA A 137 -19.26 1.19 -10.56
C ALA A 137 -18.98 1.24 -12.06
N ASP A 138 -19.97 1.72 -12.82
CA ASP A 138 -19.83 1.96 -14.26
C ASP A 138 -18.97 3.21 -14.48
N LEU A 139 -17.74 2.99 -14.94
CA LEU A 139 -16.75 4.05 -15.17
C LEU A 139 -16.88 4.68 -16.57
N SER A 140 -17.80 4.17 -17.41
CA SER A 140 -18.09 4.71 -18.75
C SER A 140 -19.09 5.86 -18.73
N ILE A 141 -19.87 6.00 -17.67
CA ILE A 141 -20.82 7.11 -17.51
C ILE A 141 -20.07 8.44 -17.59
N SER A 142 -20.64 9.39 -18.33
CA SER A 142 -20.15 10.76 -18.45
C SER A 142 -21.17 11.75 -17.89
N GLU A 143 -20.71 12.86 -17.31
CA GLU A 143 -21.59 13.92 -16.83
C GLU A 143 -22.17 14.72 -18.02
N THR A 144 -23.25 15.48 -17.77
CA THR A 144 -24.06 16.08 -18.85
C THR A 144 -23.48 17.36 -19.44
N LEU A 145 -22.66 18.14 -18.72
CA LEU A 145 -22.21 19.47 -19.16
C LEU A 145 -21.03 19.38 -20.11
N GLN A 146 -19.98 18.70 -19.71
CA GLN A 146 -18.72 18.61 -20.45
C GLN A 146 -18.49 17.22 -21.05
N GLY A 147 -19.31 16.22 -20.71
CA GLY A 147 -19.13 14.83 -21.12
C GLY A 147 -17.94 14.14 -20.44
N ASN A 148 -17.49 14.66 -19.29
CA ASN A 148 -16.35 14.10 -18.56
C ASN A 148 -16.73 12.80 -17.83
N THR A 149 -15.87 11.79 -17.94
CA THR A 149 -15.95 10.57 -17.12
C THR A 149 -15.16 10.76 -15.81
N ALA A 150 -15.28 9.80 -14.89
CA ALA A 150 -14.50 9.80 -13.64
C ALA A 150 -12.98 9.93 -13.90
N LEU A 151 -12.47 9.34 -14.98
CA LEU A 151 -11.05 9.41 -15.33
C LEU A 151 -10.63 10.82 -15.82
N HIS A 152 -11.50 11.54 -16.54
CA HIS A 152 -11.26 12.94 -16.92
C HIS A 152 -11.12 13.81 -15.66
N PHE A 153 -12.05 13.69 -14.70
CA PHE A 153 -11.98 14.43 -13.43
C PHE A 153 -10.72 14.09 -12.63
N ALA A 154 -10.33 12.82 -12.53
CA ALA A 154 -9.12 12.43 -11.84
C ALA A 154 -7.85 13.04 -12.45
N CYS A 155 -7.82 13.20 -13.79
CA CYS A 155 -6.71 13.86 -14.50
C CYS A 155 -6.72 15.38 -14.29
N GLN A 156 -7.88 16.00 -14.33
CA GLN A 156 -8.08 17.44 -14.09
C GLN A 156 -7.60 17.83 -12.68
N GLU A 157 -8.00 17.07 -11.67
CA GLU A 157 -7.63 17.27 -10.27
C GLU A 157 -6.23 16.77 -9.91
N ARG A 158 -5.48 16.26 -10.87
CA ARG A 158 -4.12 15.73 -10.71
C ARG A 158 -4.04 14.61 -9.68
N ASN A 159 -5.12 13.88 -9.46
CA ASN A 159 -5.23 12.81 -8.47
C ASN A 159 -4.68 11.49 -9.01
N LEU A 160 -3.36 11.29 -8.84
CA LEU A 160 -2.67 10.07 -9.32
C LEU A 160 -3.25 8.79 -8.70
N SER A 161 -3.72 8.85 -7.46
CA SER A 161 -4.29 7.69 -6.77
C SER A 161 -5.64 7.30 -7.36
N ALA A 162 -6.52 8.30 -7.65
CA ALA A 162 -7.79 8.05 -8.33
C ALA A 162 -7.56 7.49 -9.74
N VAL A 163 -6.61 8.06 -10.50
CA VAL A 163 -6.26 7.53 -11.83
C VAL A 163 -5.86 6.06 -11.75
N LYS A 164 -5.04 5.65 -10.77
CA LYS A 164 -4.64 4.25 -10.60
C LYS A 164 -5.82 3.33 -10.30
N GLU A 165 -6.70 3.72 -9.37
CA GLU A 165 -7.88 2.92 -8.99
C GLU A 165 -8.86 2.80 -10.17
N LEU A 166 -9.11 3.89 -10.90
CA LEU A 166 -9.99 3.88 -12.07
C LEU A 166 -9.44 3.02 -13.20
N LEU A 167 -8.14 3.10 -13.48
CA LEU A 167 -7.48 2.24 -14.48
C LEU A 167 -7.50 0.76 -14.07
N ALA A 168 -7.29 0.48 -12.78
CA ALA A 168 -7.42 -0.89 -12.25
C ALA A 168 -8.87 -1.41 -12.36
N GLY A 169 -9.87 -0.52 -12.27
CA GLY A 169 -11.28 -0.82 -12.51
C GLY A 169 -11.68 -0.90 -13.98
N GLY A 170 -10.75 -0.69 -14.91
CA GLY A 170 -11.01 -0.84 -16.35
C GLY A 170 -11.52 0.44 -17.03
N ALA A 171 -11.38 1.63 -16.44
CA ALA A 171 -11.76 2.90 -17.05
C ALA A 171 -11.13 3.06 -18.44
N ASP A 172 -11.89 3.59 -19.40
CA ASP A 172 -11.42 3.77 -20.76
C ASP A 172 -10.55 5.02 -20.88
N VAL A 173 -9.28 4.80 -21.26
CA VAL A 173 -8.28 5.88 -21.48
C VAL A 173 -8.52 6.64 -22.78
N SER A 174 -9.33 6.09 -23.69
CA SER A 174 -9.65 6.68 -25.00
C SER A 174 -10.99 7.41 -25.04
N ALA A 175 -11.75 7.38 -23.93
CA ALA A 175 -12.99 8.12 -23.84
C ALA A 175 -12.77 9.61 -24.13
N THR A 176 -13.65 10.24 -24.90
CA THR A 176 -13.57 11.68 -25.22
C THR A 176 -14.72 12.43 -24.58
N ASN A 177 -14.44 13.61 -24.07
CA ASN A 177 -15.45 14.53 -23.59
C ASN A 177 -16.10 15.34 -24.75
N ASN A 178 -17.00 16.27 -24.45
CA ASN A 178 -17.68 17.11 -25.46
C ASN A 178 -16.71 18.04 -26.22
N GLN A 179 -15.52 18.29 -25.68
CA GLN A 179 -14.44 19.08 -26.32
C GLN A 179 -13.51 18.18 -27.14
N GLN A 180 -13.84 16.89 -27.31
CA GLN A 180 -13.00 15.88 -27.98
C GLN A 180 -11.64 15.69 -27.27
N GLU A 181 -11.53 16.03 -26.01
CA GLU A 181 -10.33 15.79 -25.21
C GLU A 181 -10.40 14.42 -24.55
N THR A 182 -9.28 13.70 -24.57
CA THR A 182 -9.09 12.48 -23.81
C THR A 182 -8.58 12.78 -22.40
N PRO A 183 -8.69 11.84 -21.43
CA PRO A 183 -8.03 11.97 -20.12
C PRO A 183 -6.53 12.26 -20.24
N LEU A 184 -5.86 11.75 -21.28
CA LEU A 184 -4.44 12.02 -21.55
C LEU A 184 -4.19 13.47 -21.95
N ASP A 185 -5.07 14.07 -22.77
CA ASP A 185 -4.94 15.46 -23.20
C ASP A 185 -5.13 16.39 -21.99
N ILE A 186 -6.12 16.13 -21.14
CA ILE A 186 -6.30 16.86 -19.88
C ILE A 186 -5.05 16.73 -18.98
N ALA A 187 -4.49 15.52 -18.87
CA ALA A 187 -3.28 15.29 -18.06
C ALA A 187 -2.06 16.07 -18.60
N ARG A 188 -1.95 16.21 -19.93
CA ARG A 188 -0.92 17.05 -20.58
C ARG A 188 -1.16 18.52 -20.32
N ASN A 189 -2.40 19.00 -20.45
CA ASN A 189 -2.79 20.39 -20.17
C ASN A 189 -2.51 20.76 -18.71
N THR A 190 -2.76 19.86 -17.77
CA THR A 190 -2.46 20.06 -16.34
C THR A 190 -0.97 19.84 -15.99
N ARG A 191 -0.11 19.50 -16.97
CA ARG A 191 1.34 19.27 -16.83
C ARG A 191 1.71 18.24 -15.77
N ASN A 192 0.89 17.21 -15.55
CA ASN A 192 1.19 16.16 -14.58
C ASN A 192 1.94 15.00 -15.24
N VAL A 193 3.27 15.08 -15.24
CA VAL A 193 4.16 14.08 -15.87
C VAL A 193 3.92 12.65 -15.38
N LYS A 194 3.53 12.46 -14.10
CA LYS A 194 3.30 11.12 -13.54
C LYS A 194 2.03 10.49 -14.11
N ILE A 195 0.95 11.26 -14.22
CA ILE A 195 -0.32 10.82 -14.79
C ILE A 195 -0.15 10.58 -16.30
N VAL A 196 0.49 11.51 -17.03
CA VAL A 196 0.78 11.35 -18.46
C VAL A 196 1.50 10.03 -18.73
N LYS A 197 2.62 9.75 -18.02
CA LYS A 197 3.35 8.49 -18.18
C LYS A 197 2.50 7.26 -17.88
N LEU A 198 1.63 7.34 -16.87
CA LEU A 198 0.75 6.25 -16.49
C LEU A 198 -0.28 5.97 -17.60
N LEU A 199 -0.96 6.99 -18.10
CA LEU A 199 -1.97 6.86 -19.17
C LEU A 199 -1.35 6.42 -20.50
N GLU A 200 -0.19 6.96 -20.88
CA GLU A 200 0.53 6.52 -22.09
C GLU A 200 0.95 5.05 -22.00
N SER A 201 1.37 4.58 -20.81
CA SER A 201 1.69 3.17 -20.62
C SER A 201 0.46 2.28 -20.78
N HIS A 202 -0.72 2.69 -20.31
CA HIS A 202 -1.98 1.97 -20.48
C HIS A 202 -2.53 2.06 -21.91
N GLY A 203 -2.44 3.24 -22.55
CA GLY A 203 -2.90 3.44 -23.94
C GLY A 203 -2.07 2.65 -24.95
N ARG A 204 -0.75 2.58 -24.77
CA ARG A 204 0.15 1.73 -25.59
C ARG A 204 -0.18 0.24 -25.47
N GLN A 205 -0.70 -0.19 -24.32
CA GLN A 205 -1.14 -1.57 -24.13
C GLN A 205 -2.36 -1.95 -24.98
N ARG A 206 -3.22 -1.00 -25.36
CA ARG A 206 -4.41 -1.27 -26.19
C ARG A 206 -4.21 -1.07 -27.71
N GLY A 207 -3.23 -0.29 -28.15
CA GLY A 207 -3.16 0.24 -29.53
C GLY A 207 -2.16 -0.37 -30.51
N SER A 208 -1.27 -1.32 -30.13
CA SER A 208 -0.20 -1.77 -31.04
C SER A 208 -0.21 -3.26 -31.33
N ILE A 209 -0.58 -3.60 -32.56
CA ILE A 209 -0.51 -4.96 -33.13
C ILE A 209 0.94 -5.50 -33.21
N ARG A 210 1.96 -4.61 -33.19
CA ARG A 210 3.37 -4.97 -33.34
C ARG A 210 4.02 -5.51 -32.05
N SER A 211 3.32 -5.47 -30.92
CA SER A 211 3.85 -5.89 -29.62
C SER A 211 3.18 -7.15 -29.05
N SER A 212 2.49 -7.96 -29.87
CA SER A 212 1.74 -9.10 -29.35
C SER A 212 2.69 -10.11 -28.63
N CYS A 213 3.89 -10.31 -29.13
CA CYS A 213 4.87 -11.20 -28.50
C CYS A 213 5.49 -10.57 -27.23
N ILE A 214 5.87 -9.27 -27.26
CA ILE A 214 6.39 -8.55 -26.09
C ILE A 214 5.29 -8.33 -25.06
N ARG A 215 4.05 -8.12 -25.50
CA ARG A 215 2.87 -7.96 -24.64
C ARG A 215 2.50 -9.27 -23.96
N SER A 216 2.50 -10.40 -24.68
CA SER A 216 2.31 -11.73 -24.10
C SER A 216 3.33 -12.04 -23.01
N VAL A 217 4.55 -11.53 -23.15
CA VAL A 217 5.62 -11.67 -22.15
C VAL A 217 5.41 -10.70 -20.97
N GLN A 218 4.99 -9.45 -21.22
CA GLN A 218 4.74 -8.47 -20.15
C GLN A 218 3.42 -8.74 -19.41
N ASP A 219 2.39 -9.21 -20.09
CA ASP A 219 1.10 -9.57 -19.48
C ASP A 219 1.15 -10.90 -18.73
N ASN A 220 2.18 -11.72 -18.98
CA ASN A 220 2.45 -12.91 -18.19
C ASN A 220 3.11 -12.50 -16.85
N GLN A 221 2.28 -12.17 -15.87
CA GLN A 221 2.74 -11.80 -14.53
C GLN A 221 3.68 -12.85 -13.91
N THR A 222 3.46 -14.12 -14.21
CA THR A 222 4.30 -15.23 -13.74
C THR A 222 5.70 -15.15 -14.35
N PHE A 223 5.79 -14.90 -15.66
CA PHE A 223 7.07 -14.73 -16.35
C PHE A 223 7.84 -13.49 -15.84
N MET A 224 7.14 -12.35 -15.69
CA MET A 224 7.79 -11.13 -15.17
C MET A 224 8.26 -11.29 -13.71
N ARG A 225 7.50 -12.01 -12.88
CA ARG A 225 7.93 -12.35 -11.51
C ARG A 225 9.15 -13.28 -11.54
N ALA A 226 9.16 -14.30 -12.38
CA ALA A 226 10.30 -15.19 -12.55
C ALA A 226 11.55 -14.41 -13.03
N LEU A 227 11.41 -13.52 -14.02
CA LEU A 227 12.49 -12.66 -14.49
C LEU A 227 13.04 -11.76 -13.38
N GLN A 228 12.19 -11.13 -12.57
CA GLN A 228 12.61 -10.32 -11.43
C GLN A 228 13.39 -11.13 -10.38
N ALA A 229 13.03 -12.39 -10.16
CA ALA A 229 13.73 -13.26 -9.21
C ALA A 229 15.09 -13.73 -9.75
N VAL A 230 15.20 -13.98 -11.07
CA VAL A 230 16.41 -14.54 -11.70
C VAL A 230 17.39 -13.46 -12.16
N ALA A 231 16.91 -12.26 -12.53
CA ALA A 231 17.77 -11.19 -13.05
C ALA A 231 18.98 -10.84 -12.14
N PRO A 232 18.85 -10.79 -10.80
CA PRO A 232 20.02 -10.58 -9.93
C PRO A 232 21.07 -11.68 -10.04
N SER A 233 20.66 -12.95 -10.13
CA SER A 233 21.61 -14.06 -10.31
C SER A 233 22.35 -13.97 -11.64
N MET A 234 21.65 -13.61 -12.72
CA MET A 234 22.28 -13.34 -14.02
C MET A 234 23.27 -12.17 -13.93
N PHE A 235 22.91 -11.10 -13.20
CA PHE A 235 23.82 -9.99 -12.99
C PHE A 235 25.10 -10.42 -12.25
N PHE A 236 25.00 -11.21 -11.19
CA PHE A 236 26.15 -11.75 -10.47
C PHE A 236 27.03 -12.66 -11.37
N CYS A 237 26.40 -13.48 -12.22
CA CYS A 237 27.15 -14.25 -13.21
C CYS A 237 27.94 -13.36 -14.20
N ILE A 238 27.31 -12.28 -14.68
CA ILE A 238 27.98 -11.31 -15.56
C ILE A 238 29.13 -10.63 -14.82
N VAL A 239 28.94 -10.22 -13.57
CA VAL A 239 29.98 -9.63 -12.73
C VAL A 239 31.15 -10.59 -12.54
N PHE A 240 30.86 -11.87 -12.24
CA PHE A 240 31.87 -12.91 -12.14
C PHE A 240 32.67 -13.06 -13.44
N LEU A 241 32.00 -13.16 -14.60
CA LEU A 241 32.66 -13.26 -15.90
C LEU A 241 33.49 -12.01 -16.22
N CYS A 242 33.02 -10.82 -15.88
CA CYS A 242 33.78 -9.59 -16.04
C CYS A 242 35.08 -9.61 -15.23
N PHE A 243 35.03 -10.04 -13.97
CA PHE A 243 36.26 -10.16 -13.17
C PHE A 243 37.19 -11.28 -13.62
N HIS A 244 36.66 -12.34 -14.23
CA HIS A 244 37.46 -13.48 -14.69
C HIS A 244 38.14 -13.23 -16.03
N PHE A 245 37.46 -12.52 -16.96
CA PHE A 245 37.97 -12.36 -18.34
C PHE A 245 38.48 -10.95 -18.67
N MET A 246 38.26 -9.96 -17.79
CA MET A 246 38.61 -8.56 -18.03
C MET A 246 39.61 -8.06 -16.99
N HIS A 247 40.40 -7.03 -17.37
CA HIS A 247 41.25 -6.34 -16.40
C HIS A 247 40.40 -5.79 -15.24
N PRO A 248 40.78 -6.01 -13.96
CA PRO A 248 39.96 -5.66 -12.78
C PRO A 248 39.48 -4.19 -12.75
N ALA A 249 40.35 -3.27 -13.18
CA ALA A 249 40.01 -1.85 -13.26
C ALA A 249 38.87 -1.56 -14.25
N ILE A 250 38.85 -2.27 -15.40
CA ILE A 250 37.82 -2.13 -16.43
C ILE A 250 36.51 -2.73 -15.90
N ALA A 251 36.55 -3.90 -15.24
CA ALA A 251 35.40 -4.52 -14.61
C ALA A 251 34.76 -3.59 -13.55
N LEU A 252 35.59 -2.95 -12.71
CA LEU A 252 35.15 -2.01 -11.70
C LEU A 252 34.47 -0.77 -12.31
N VAL A 253 35.06 -0.18 -13.37
CA VAL A 253 34.45 0.97 -14.08
C VAL A 253 33.12 0.57 -14.70
N ILE A 254 32.99 -0.60 -15.32
CA ILE A 254 31.72 -1.09 -15.86
C ILE A 254 30.67 -1.25 -14.76
N LEU A 255 31.04 -1.81 -13.60
CA LEU A 255 30.13 -1.97 -12.46
C LEU A 255 29.66 -0.62 -11.89
N ILE A 256 30.56 0.37 -11.77
CA ILE A 256 30.20 1.71 -11.32
C ILE A 256 29.24 2.37 -12.31
N LEU A 257 29.55 2.33 -13.61
CA LEU A 257 28.69 2.88 -14.66
C LEU A 257 27.32 2.18 -14.70
N ALA A 258 27.30 0.85 -14.60
CA ALA A 258 26.06 0.08 -14.54
C ALA A 258 25.22 0.45 -13.31
N SER A 259 25.85 0.62 -12.13
CA SER A 259 25.15 1.02 -10.91
C SER A 259 24.59 2.46 -10.98
N ILE A 260 25.31 3.39 -11.62
CA ILE A 260 24.84 4.76 -11.87
C ILE A 260 23.64 4.74 -12.83
N LEU A 261 23.74 4.03 -13.95
CA LEU A 261 22.66 3.90 -14.94
C LEU A 261 21.42 3.23 -14.33
N LEU A 262 21.64 2.23 -13.48
CA LEU A 262 20.58 1.54 -12.75
C LEU A 262 19.86 2.50 -11.79
N ARG A 263 20.61 3.30 -11.02
CA ARG A 263 20.03 4.33 -10.12
C ARG A 263 19.26 5.40 -10.87
N MET A 264 19.71 5.82 -12.06
CA MET A 264 19.01 6.82 -12.86
C MET A 264 17.67 6.33 -13.44
N LYS A 265 17.52 5.02 -13.68
CA LYS A 265 16.32 4.42 -14.28
C LYS A 265 15.40 3.70 -13.29
N LEU A 266 15.91 3.29 -12.14
CA LEU A 266 15.12 2.53 -11.16
C LEU A 266 14.69 3.43 -10.02
N ASP A 267 13.37 3.55 -9.86
CA ASP A 267 12.76 4.12 -8.67
C ASP A 267 12.89 3.09 -7.53
N ILE A 268 13.76 3.37 -6.55
CA ILE A 268 14.06 2.47 -5.42
C ILE A 268 12.77 2.06 -4.69
N HIS A 269 11.80 2.96 -4.61
CA HIS A 269 10.49 2.66 -4.01
C HIS A 269 9.72 1.57 -4.78
N ARG A 270 9.89 1.48 -6.11
CA ARG A 270 9.26 0.42 -6.90
C ARG A 270 9.96 -0.93 -6.76
N ILE A 271 11.28 -0.93 -6.54
CA ILE A 271 12.07 -2.17 -6.43
C ILE A 271 11.69 -2.94 -5.18
N THR A 272 11.44 -2.26 -4.06
CA THR A 272 11.08 -2.90 -2.78
C THR A 272 9.73 -3.64 -2.81
N HIS A 273 8.89 -3.36 -3.82
CA HIS A 273 7.61 -4.03 -4.04
C HIS A 273 7.67 -5.12 -5.14
N THR A 274 8.87 -5.51 -5.56
CA THR A 274 9.10 -6.54 -6.58
C THR A 274 9.79 -7.77 -5.98
N LEU A 275 10.04 -8.79 -6.79
CA LEU A 275 10.84 -9.96 -6.38
C LEU A 275 12.35 -9.73 -6.47
N ILE A 276 12.81 -8.54 -6.88
CA ILE A 276 14.24 -8.23 -7.01
C ILE A 276 14.99 -8.39 -5.67
N PRO A 277 14.51 -7.89 -4.51
CA PRO A 277 15.23 -8.04 -3.25
C PRO A 277 15.47 -9.51 -2.86
N ILE A 278 14.44 -10.36 -2.97
CA ILE A 278 14.63 -11.80 -2.69
C ILE A 278 15.57 -12.45 -3.72
N GLY A 279 15.50 -12.03 -4.99
CA GLY A 279 16.42 -12.47 -6.04
C GLY A 279 17.88 -12.09 -5.73
N ILE A 280 18.12 -10.90 -5.18
CA ILE A 280 19.46 -10.47 -4.72
C ILE A 280 19.94 -11.39 -3.60
N THR A 281 19.14 -11.65 -2.57
CA THR A 281 19.51 -12.53 -1.46
C THR A 281 19.89 -13.94 -1.94
N VAL A 282 19.11 -14.49 -2.87
CA VAL A 282 19.39 -15.80 -3.47
C VAL A 282 20.68 -15.76 -4.30
N ALA A 283 20.87 -14.71 -5.11
CA ALA A 283 22.05 -14.56 -5.96
C ALA A 283 23.34 -14.44 -5.13
N GLU A 284 23.31 -13.71 -4.03
CA GLU A 284 24.44 -13.56 -3.11
C GLU A 284 24.78 -14.89 -2.41
N ALA A 285 23.74 -15.62 -1.94
CA ALA A 285 23.96 -16.95 -1.36
C ALA A 285 24.58 -17.93 -2.37
N LEU A 286 24.13 -17.91 -3.62
CA LEU A 286 24.68 -18.72 -4.69
C LEU A 286 26.10 -18.28 -5.06
N ALA A 287 26.41 -16.99 -5.06
CA ALA A 287 27.76 -16.48 -5.29
C ALA A 287 28.74 -16.94 -4.20
N MET A 288 28.33 -16.88 -2.93
CA MET A 288 29.13 -17.40 -1.81
C MET A 288 29.36 -18.92 -1.96
N LEU A 289 28.30 -19.68 -2.28
CA LEU A 289 28.39 -21.12 -2.47
C LEU A 289 29.32 -21.48 -3.65
N GLY A 290 29.22 -20.76 -4.77
CA GLY A 290 30.09 -20.93 -5.93
C GLY A 290 31.53 -20.63 -5.59
N THR A 291 31.83 -19.49 -4.98
CA THR A 291 33.20 -19.11 -4.56
C THR A 291 33.77 -20.16 -3.60
N TRP A 292 32.97 -20.60 -2.62
CA TRP A 292 33.36 -21.64 -1.69
C TRP A 292 33.71 -22.92 -2.40
N SER A 293 32.89 -23.39 -3.34
CA SER A 293 33.10 -24.66 -4.04
C SER A 293 34.30 -24.64 -4.99
N PHE A 294 34.56 -23.51 -5.67
CA PHE A 294 35.60 -23.41 -6.69
C PHE A 294 36.94 -22.92 -6.15
N SER A 295 36.95 -21.94 -5.22
CA SER A 295 38.19 -21.31 -4.76
C SER A 295 38.62 -21.76 -3.37
N GLN A 296 37.67 -22.05 -2.46
CA GLN A 296 37.96 -22.26 -1.05
C GLN A 296 38.03 -23.73 -0.64
N HIS A 297 37.45 -24.64 -1.41
CA HIS A 297 37.35 -26.07 -1.09
C HIS A 297 38.68 -26.71 -0.67
N TRP A 298 39.79 -26.37 -1.31
CA TRP A 298 41.13 -26.95 -1.08
C TRP A 298 41.87 -26.40 0.13
N TRP A 299 41.49 -25.20 0.63
CA TRP A 299 42.21 -24.48 1.68
C TRP A 299 41.53 -24.58 3.06
N VAL A 300 40.27 -24.98 3.08
CA VAL A 300 39.45 -24.97 4.30
C VAL A 300 39.30 -26.38 4.85
N PRO A 301 39.52 -26.62 6.17
CA PRO A 301 39.35 -27.92 6.79
C PRO A 301 37.90 -28.47 6.59
N TRP A 302 37.78 -29.79 6.43
CA TRP A 302 36.50 -30.45 6.14
C TRP A 302 35.37 -30.10 7.16
N TRP A 303 35.73 -29.93 8.43
CA TRP A 303 34.76 -29.56 9.46
C TRP A 303 34.21 -28.14 9.23
N ALA A 304 35.00 -27.18 8.79
CA ALA A 304 34.52 -25.83 8.48
C ALA A 304 33.65 -25.81 7.21
N GLN A 305 33.91 -26.74 6.27
CA GLN A 305 33.02 -26.96 5.13
C GLN A 305 31.65 -27.44 5.60
N LEU A 306 31.57 -28.37 6.54
CA LEU A 306 30.30 -28.83 7.12
C LEU A 306 29.56 -27.70 7.84
N VAL A 307 30.27 -26.86 8.60
CA VAL A 307 29.71 -25.69 9.30
C VAL A 307 29.11 -24.70 8.29
N PHE A 308 29.86 -24.40 7.22
CA PHE A 308 29.37 -23.51 6.16
C PHE A 308 28.11 -24.06 5.48
N LEU A 309 28.12 -25.32 5.08
CA LEU A 309 26.99 -26.00 4.45
C LEU A 309 25.76 -26.07 5.39
N PHE A 310 25.98 -26.29 6.68
CA PHE A 310 24.91 -26.29 7.68
C PHE A 310 24.22 -24.91 7.75
N PHE A 311 24.98 -23.81 7.86
CA PHE A 311 24.38 -22.47 7.89
C PHE A 311 23.76 -22.10 6.55
N MET A 312 24.33 -22.50 5.42
CA MET A 312 23.75 -22.31 4.10
C MET A 312 22.42 -23.05 3.95
N ALA A 313 22.34 -24.30 4.39
CA ALA A 313 21.09 -25.08 4.39
C ALA A 313 20.03 -24.44 5.31
N THR A 314 20.44 -23.93 6.48
CA THR A 314 19.54 -23.23 7.41
C THR A 314 19.04 -21.93 6.79
N LEU A 315 19.88 -21.18 6.07
CA LEU A 315 19.55 -19.97 5.33
C LEU A 315 18.44 -20.27 4.30
N PHE A 316 18.66 -21.24 3.42
CA PHE A 316 17.68 -21.59 2.40
C PHE A 316 16.39 -22.15 2.99
N GLY A 317 16.48 -22.98 4.03
CA GLY A 317 15.32 -23.54 4.73
C GLY A 317 14.45 -22.45 5.37
N SER A 318 15.06 -21.52 6.08
CA SER A 318 14.35 -20.38 6.70
C SER A 318 13.81 -19.40 5.67
N LEU A 319 14.54 -19.11 4.59
CA LEU A 319 14.08 -18.31 3.45
C LEU A 319 12.80 -18.90 2.84
N ILE A 320 12.83 -20.19 2.50
CA ILE A 320 11.70 -20.91 1.91
C ILE A 320 10.49 -20.85 2.85
N ARG A 321 10.69 -21.13 4.14
CA ARG A 321 9.61 -21.08 5.12
C ARG A 321 9.00 -19.69 5.25
N CYS A 322 9.81 -18.64 5.34
CA CYS A 322 9.31 -17.26 5.40
C CYS A 322 8.60 -16.81 4.13
N ALA A 323 9.13 -17.18 2.94
CA ALA A 323 8.61 -16.71 1.67
C ALA A 323 7.36 -17.47 1.19
N LEU A 324 7.27 -18.77 1.43
CA LEU A 324 6.22 -19.63 0.87
C LEU A 324 5.07 -19.96 1.84
N PHE A 325 5.32 -19.94 3.16
CA PHE A 325 4.26 -20.26 4.12
C PHE A 325 3.45 -19.02 4.48
N ASP A 326 2.15 -19.21 4.68
CA ASP A 326 1.26 -18.11 5.04
C ASP A 326 1.59 -17.54 6.43
N ALA A 327 1.85 -16.26 6.46
CA ALA A 327 2.18 -15.51 7.68
C ALA A 327 0.98 -15.34 8.65
N GLY A 328 -0.18 -15.92 8.35
CA GLY A 328 -1.41 -15.78 9.12
C GLY A 328 -2.33 -14.74 8.50
N SER A 329 -2.60 -14.85 7.20
CA SER A 329 -3.58 -14.02 6.52
C SER A 329 -4.98 -14.29 7.08
N ILE A 330 -5.76 -13.20 7.22
CA ILE A 330 -7.16 -13.29 7.60
C ILE A 330 -7.94 -13.64 6.34
N PRO A 331 -8.63 -14.81 6.30
CA PRO A 331 -9.42 -15.19 5.13
C PRO A 331 -10.60 -14.21 4.96
N PRO A 332 -11.08 -14.00 3.72
CA PRO A 332 -12.29 -13.25 3.49
C PRO A 332 -13.47 -13.93 4.20
N SER A 333 -14.36 -13.13 4.76
CA SER A 333 -15.55 -13.65 5.43
C SER A 333 -16.48 -14.34 4.43
N LYS A 334 -17.14 -15.40 4.87
CA LYS A 334 -18.22 -16.05 4.11
C LYS A 334 -19.50 -15.21 4.06
N ARG A 335 -19.69 -14.31 5.03
CA ARG A 335 -20.83 -13.40 5.15
C ARG A 335 -20.36 -11.99 5.50
N PRO A 336 -19.63 -11.32 4.62
CA PRO A 336 -18.95 -10.06 4.95
C PRO A 336 -19.91 -8.96 5.34
N TYR A 337 -21.11 -8.93 4.75
CA TYR A 337 -22.13 -7.92 5.07
C TYR A 337 -22.74 -8.13 6.45
N GLU A 338 -23.07 -9.34 6.84
CA GLU A 338 -23.65 -9.63 8.17
C GLU A 338 -22.64 -9.29 9.27
N GLU A 339 -21.36 -9.63 9.09
CA GLU A 339 -20.30 -9.25 10.01
C GLU A 339 -20.11 -7.73 10.08
N PHE A 340 -20.16 -7.03 8.93
CA PHE A 340 -20.08 -5.58 8.89
C PHE A 340 -21.24 -4.94 9.62
N LYS A 341 -22.47 -5.42 9.40
CA LYS A 341 -23.67 -4.97 10.08
C LYS A 341 -23.56 -5.15 11.59
N GLN A 342 -23.08 -6.31 12.06
CA GLN A 342 -22.84 -6.56 13.48
C GLN A 342 -21.81 -5.59 14.06
N ILE A 343 -20.72 -5.31 13.36
CA ILE A 343 -19.66 -4.36 13.79
C ILE A 343 -20.20 -2.95 13.89
N VAL A 344 -21.11 -2.55 12.95
CA VAL A 344 -21.80 -1.26 13.01
C VAL A 344 -22.68 -1.19 14.25
N ASP A 345 -23.45 -2.25 14.55
CA ASP A 345 -24.32 -2.33 15.73
C ASP A 345 -23.53 -2.27 17.05
N GLU A 346 -22.36 -2.93 17.09
CA GLU A 346 -21.47 -2.95 18.24
C GLU A 346 -20.55 -1.71 18.33
N LYS A 347 -20.64 -0.76 17.39
CA LYS A 347 -19.79 0.45 17.31
C LYS A 347 -18.28 0.18 17.28
N ARG A 348 -17.83 -0.96 16.74
CA ARG A 348 -16.43 -1.41 16.70
C ARG A 348 -15.75 -1.22 15.34
N LEU A 349 -16.07 -0.15 14.63
CA LEU A 349 -15.58 0.14 13.26
C LEU A 349 -14.07 0.32 13.15
N SER A 350 -13.39 0.71 14.23
CA SER A 350 -11.92 0.88 14.27
C SER A 350 -11.14 -0.38 13.91
N TYR A 351 -11.78 -1.54 14.03
CA TYR A 351 -11.19 -2.83 13.70
C TYR A 351 -11.59 -3.37 12.33
N PHE A 352 -12.37 -2.62 11.54
CA PHE A 352 -12.78 -3.07 10.22
C PHE A 352 -11.80 -2.65 9.13
N CYS A 353 -11.52 -3.55 8.17
CA CYS A 353 -10.73 -3.26 6.99
C CYS A 353 -11.62 -3.11 5.76
N TYR A 354 -11.75 -1.90 5.24
CA TYR A 354 -12.54 -1.62 4.05
C TYR A 354 -11.91 -2.17 2.76
N SER A 355 -10.57 -2.35 2.73
CA SER A 355 -9.89 -2.95 1.56
C SER A 355 -10.17 -4.44 1.41
N CYS A 356 -10.12 -5.21 2.52
CA CYS A 356 -10.36 -6.66 2.51
C CYS A 356 -11.81 -7.02 2.86
N PHE A 357 -12.56 -6.05 3.36
CA PHE A 357 -13.93 -6.19 3.88
C PHE A 357 -14.04 -7.26 4.97
N VAL A 358 -13.14 -7.18 5.97
CA VAL A 358 -13.06 -8.13 7.10
C VAL A 358 -12.89 -7.41 8.42
N ASN A 359 -13.42 -8.02 9.49
CA ASN A 359 -13.14 -7.61 10.86
C ASN A 359 -11.71 -8.02 11.24
N ARG A 360 -10.92 -7.06 11.72
CA ARG A 360 -9.52 -7.27 12.10
C ARG A 360 -9.40 -7.48 13.60
N PRO A 361 -8.90 -8.62 14.08
CA PRO A 361 -8.50 -8.76 15.48
C PRO A 361 -7.43 -7.75 15.89
N ALA A 362 -7.35 -7.46 17.18
CA ALA A 362 -6.31 -6.59 17.73
C ALA A 362 -4.91 -7.09 17.32
N GLY A 363 -4.02 -6.16 16.96
CA GLY A 363 -2.67 -6.49 16.48
C GLY A 363 -2.59 -6.90 15.01
N SER A 364 -3.71 -6.97 14.28
CA SER A 364 -3.70 -7.20 12.84
C SER A 364 -3.56 -5.90 12.04
N LYS A 365 -3.03 -5.99 10.83
CA LYS A 365 -2.90 -4.86 9.88
C LYS A 365 -3.17 -5.32 8.46
N HIS A 366 -3.73 -4.44 7.64
CA HIS A 366 -3.75 -4.61 6.20
C HIS A 366 -2.37 -4.29 5.62
N CYS A 367 -1.78 -5.24 4.90
CA CYS A 367 -0.54 -5.04 4.19
C CYS A 367 -0.84 -4.60 2.75
N ALA A 368 -0.52 -3.35 2.41
CA ALA A 368 -0.78 -2.81 1.08
C ALA A 368 0.04 -3.51 -0.03
N VAL A 369 1.19 -4.10 0.30
CA VAL A 369 2.03 -4.85 -0.66
C VAL A 369 1.42 -6.22 -0.99
N CYS A 370 0.94 -6.92 0.05
CA CYS A 370 0.33 -8.24 -0.11
C CYS A 370 -1.17 -8.17 -0.43
N ASP A 371 -1.77 -6.97 -0.36
CA ASP A 371 -3.22 -6.67 -0.48
C ASP A 371 -4.09 -7.60 0.37
N LYS A 372 -3.66 -7.87 1.62
CA LYS A 372 -4.38 -8.73 2.56
C LYS A 372 -4.17 -8.30 4.01
N CYS A 373 -5.16 -8.61 4.86
CA CYS A 373 -5.04 -8.44 6.31
C CYS A 373 -4.26 -9.60 6.92
N VAL A 374 -3.35 -9.28 7.84
CA VAL A 374 -2.46 -10.26 8.46
C VAL A 374 -2.52 -10.12 9.98
N LEU A 375 -2.63 -11.27 10.68
CA LEU A 375 -2.68 -11.35 12.14
C LEU A 375 -1.32 -11.06 12.77
N ASN A 376 -1.31 -10.36 13.91
CA ASN A 376 -0.09 -10.06 14.67
C ASN A 376 1.04 -9.54 13.78
N PHE A 377 0.69 -8.56 12.94
CA PHE A 377 1.58 -7.98 11.95
C PHE A 377 2.78 -7.28 12.60
N ASP A 378 3.99 -7.63 12.17
CA ASP A 378 5.22 -6.91 12.52
C ASP A 378 5.61 -5.94 11.42
N HIS A 379 6.01 -6.45 10.26
CA HIS A 379 6.32 -5.66 9.07
C HIS A 379 6.20 -6.50 7.80
N HIS A 380 6.18 -5.86 6.63
CA HIS A 380 6.43 -6.52 5.35
C HIS A 380 7.92 -6.45 5.05
N CYS A 381 8.56 -7.60 4.90
CA CYS A 381 9.98 -7.68 4.59
C CYS A 381 10.20 -7.74 3.07
N PRO A 382 10.79 -6.71 2.43
CA PRO A 382 11.04 -6.73 0.99
C PRO A 382 12.02 -7.83 0.56
N TRP A 383 13.02 -8.13 1.42
CA TRP A 383 14.04 -9.14 1.14
C TRP A 383 13.51 -10.57 1.09
N LEU A 384 12.39 -10.82 1.76
CA LEU A 384 11.67 -12.10 1.74
C LEU A 384 10.40 -12.04 0.90
N ASN A 385 10.01 -10.82 0.45
CA ASN A 385 8.72 -10.53 -0.19
C ASN A 385 7.54 -11.13 0.57
N ALA A 386 7.58 -11.06 1.88
CA ALA A 386 6.62 -11.68 2.79
C ALA A 386 6.34 -10.81 4.01
N CYS A 387 5.14 -10.95 4.57
CA CYS A 387 4.82 -10.36 5.86
C CYS A 387 5.49 -11.16 6.98
N ILE A 388 6.13 -10.45 7.90
CA ILE A 388 6.65 -11.00 9.14
C ILE A 388 5.60 -10.77 10.24
N THR A 389 5.31 -11.84 10.98
CA THR A 389 4.30 -11.88 12.03
C THR A 389 4.79 -12.73 13.18
N ARG A 390 4.05 -12.77 14.27
CA ARG A 390 4.38 -13.66 15.38
C ARG A 390 4.49 -15.13 14.97
N ARG A 391 3.81 -15.55 13.89
CA ARG A 391 3.76 -16.92 13.41
C ARG A 391 5.06 -17.38 12.75
N ASN A 392 5.72 -16.51 11.97
CA ASN A 392 6.97 -16.80 11.26
C ASN A 392 8.17 -15.97 11.74
N HIS A 393 8.06 -15.34 12.91
CA HIS A 393 9.13 -14.47 13.44
C HIS A 393 10.39 -15.27 13.81
N ARG A 394 10.22 -16.52 14.28
CA ARG A 394 11.35 -17.41 14.60
C ARG A 394 12.15 -17.77 13.35
N GLU A 395 11.46 -18.11 12.28
CA GLU A 395 12.05 -18.41 10.98
C GLU A 395 12.76 -17.20 10.40
N PHE A 396 12.20 -15.99 10.59
CA PHE A 396 12.84 -14.75 10.21
C PHE A 396 14.14 -14.50 10.98
N LEU A 397 14.15 -14.72 12.29
CA LEU A 397 15.36 -14.59 13.11
C LEU A 397 16.42 -15.62 12.72
N LEU A 398 16.02 -16.87 12.46
CA LEU A 398 16.92 -17.91 11.95
C LEU A 398 17.51 -17.52 10.59
N PHE A 399 16.72 -16.91 9.71
CA PHE A 399 17.17 -16.38 8.44
C PHE A 399 18.27 -15.32 8.65
N VAL A 400 17.99 -14.28 9.45
CA VAL A 400 18.95 -13.19 9.73
C VAL A 400 20.23 -13.72 10.36
N LEU A 401 20.10 -14.62 11.35
CA LEU A 401 21.25 -15.24 12.04
C LEU A 401 22.06 -16.11 11.08
N SER A 402 21.40 -16.93 10.26
CA SER A 402 22.11 -17.82 9.31
C SER A 402 22.85 -17.05 8.22
N VAL A 403 22.27 -15.95 7.69
CA VAL A 403 22.97 -15.05 6.75
C VAL A 403 24.24 -14.47 7.41
N GLY A 404 24.12 -13.95 8.63
CA GLY A 404 25.25 -13.39 9.37
C GLY A 404 26.34 -14.41 9.62
N LEU A 405 25.99 -15.60 10.14
CA LEU A 405 26.97 -16.66 10.44
C LEU A 405 27.59 -17.25 9.18
N THR A 406 26.83 -17.46 8.12
CA THR A 406 27.39 -17.89 6.81
C THR A 406 28.40 -16.86 6.31
N SER A 407 28.09 -15.56 6.40
CA SER A 407 28.99 -14.49 5.96
C SER A 407 30.24 -14.41 6.82
N ILE A 408 30.16 -14.64 8.13
CA ILE A 408 31.33 -14.70 9.03
C ILE A 408 32.24 -15.86 8.66
N VAL A 409 31.69 -17.07 8.52
CA VAL A 409 32.49 -18.26 8.16
C VAL A 409 33.16 -18.05 6.79
N PHE A 410 32.41 -17.51 5.82
CA PHE A 410 32.92 -17.22 4.49
C PHE A 410 34.03 -16.16 4.52
N ALA A 411 33.80 -15.03 5.19
CA ALA A 411 34.83 -13.98 5.30
C ALA A 411 36.08 -14.46 6.01
N THR A 412 35.93 -15.28 7.08
CA THR A 412 37.08 -15.87 7.80
C THR A 412 37.89 -16.77 6.90
N SER A 413 37.23 -17.60 6.07
CA SER A 413 37.93 -18.47 5.13
C SER A 413 38.73 -17.68 4.09
N LEU A 414 38.17 -16.57 3.59
CA LEU A 414 38.87 -15.67 2.65
C LEU A 414 40.06 -14.96 3.31
N ILE A 415 39.95 -14.56 4.59
CA ILE A 415 41.08 -14.00 5.33
C ILE A 415 42.23 -15.00 5.44
N ILE A 416 41.93 -16.28 5.73
CA ILE A 416 42.95 -17.34 5.77
C ILE A 416 43.59 -17.50 4.40
N PHE A 417 42.80 -17.57 3.34
CA PHE A 417 43.29 -17.66 1.97
C PHE A 417 44.18 -16.47 1.61
N PHE A 418 43.74 -15.24 1.83
CA PHE A 418 44.52 -14.04 1.53
C PHE A 418 45.83 -13.99 2.36
N SER A 419 45.76 -14.39 3.63
CA SER A 419 46.94 -14.41 4.50
C SER A 419 48.01 -15.40 4.01
N GLN A 420 47.60 -16.54 3.45
CA GLN A 420 48.50 -17.52 2.86
C GLN A 420 49.05 -17.04 1.51
N TYR A 421 48.18 -16.52 0.65
CA TYR A 421 48.56 -16.02 -0.67
C TYR A 421 49.59 -14.86 -0.59
N LEU A 422 49.37 -13.89 0.32
CA LEU A 422 50.22 -12.72 0.54
C LEU A 422 51.60 -13.05 1.16
N ARG A 423 51.83 -14.27 1.64
CA ARG A 423 53.17 -14.71 2.09
C ARG A 423 54.10 -14.95 0.91
N GLU A 424 53.55 -15.32 -0.24
CA GLU A 424 54.34 -15.72 -1.43
C GLU A 424 54.20 -14.72 -2.56
N HIS A 425 53.16 -13.86 -2.55
CA HIS A 425 52.83 -12.94 -3.63
C HIS A 425 52.59 -11.51 -3.11
N PRO A 426 52.95 -10.47 -3.89
CA PRO A 426 52.64 -9.09 -3.54
C PRO A 426 51.15 -8.81 -3.61
N PHE A 427 50.68 -7.76 -2.87
CA PHE A 427 49.27 -7.37 -2.86
C PHE A 427 48.71 -7.02 -4.23
N THR A 428 49.53 -6.52 -5.14
CA THR A 428 49.14 -6.25 -6.54
C THR A 428 48.65 -7.49 -7.25
N ASP A 429 49.29 -8.61 -7.01
CA ASP A 429 48.93 -9.90 -7.64
C ASP A 429 47.58 -10.39 -7.12
N LEU A 430 47.24 -10.16 -5.85
CA LEU A 430 45.92 -10.46 -5.28
C LEU A 430 44.82 -9.68 -6.00
N LEU A 431 45.04 -8.38 -6.29
CA LEU A 431 44.08 -7.54 -7.01
C LEU A 431 43.82 -8.02 -8.45
N TYR A 432 44.85 -8.57 -9.12
CA TYR A 432 44.75 -9.02 -10.50
C TYR A 432 44.25 -10.45 -10.63
N ASN A 433 44.70 -11.34 -9.77
CA ASN A 433 44.43 -12.77 -9.90
C ASN A 433 43.19 -13.24 -9.14
N HIS A 434 42.80 -12.50 -8.08
CA HIS A 434 41.69 -12.86 -7.20
C HIS A 434 40.67 -11.70 -6.96
N PRO A 435 40.29 -10.95 -8.00
CA PRO A 435 39.38 -9.80 -7.84
C PRO A 435 37.97 -10.22 -7.42
N TRP A 436 37.51 -11.41 -7.80
CA TRP A 436 36.22 -11.95 -7.43
C TRP A 436 36.14 -12.30 -5.93
N GLU A 437 37.19 -12.96 -5.41
CA GLU A 437 37.29 -13.29 -4.00
C GLU A 437 37.35 -12.03 -3.14
N LEU A 438 38.07 -10.99 -3.58
CA LEU A 438 38.11 -9.70 -2.91
C LEU A 438 36.75 -9.00 -2.92
N PHE A 439 36.04 -9.02 -4.05
CA PHE A 439 34.68 -8.47 -4.16
C PHE A 439 33.71 -9.20 -3.21
N THR A 440 33.70 -10.54 -3.21
CA THR A 440 32.82 -11.33 -2.35
C THR A 440 33.18 -11.21 -0.86
N PHE A 441 34.45 -10.97 -0.54
CA PHE A 441 34.91 -10.64 0.81
C PHE A 441 34.33 -9.31 1.31
N CYS A 442 34.41 -8.25 0.51
CA CYS A 442 33.83 -6.95 0.86
C CYS A 442 32.31 -7.05 1.03
N LEU A 443 31.63 -7.79 0.16
CA LEU A 443 30.19 -8.02 0.23
C LEU A 443 29.81 -8.79 1.50
N SER A 444 30.54 -9.84 1.85
CA SER A 444 30.30 -10.61 3.07
C SER A 444 30.54 -9.77 4.34
N GLY A 445 31.55 -8.91 4.36
CA GLY A 445 31.78 -7.97 5.44
C GLY A 445 30.63 -6.99 5.66
N LEU A 446 30.06 -6.46 4.58
CA LEU A 446 28.86 -5.62 4.63
C LEU A 446 27.67 -6.40 5.22
N HIS A 447 27.45 -7.64 4.81
CA HIS A 447 26.40 -8.51 5.34
C HIS A 447 26.55 -8.77 6.83
N VAL A 448 27.76 -9.03 7.32
CA VAL A 448 28.03 -9.22 8.74
C VAL A 448 27.55 -8.00 9.54
N ILE A 449 27.91 -6.79 9.10
CA ILE A 449 27.53 -5.54 9.77
C ILE A 449 25.98 -5.38 9.78
N LEU A 450 25.35 -5.53 8.60
CA LEU A 450 23.91 -5.32 8.45
C LEU A 450 23.11 -6.36 9.24
N MET A 451 23.47 -7.65 9.18
CA MET A 451 22.73 -8.72 9.84
C MET A 451 22.92 -8.70 11.34
N THR A 452 24.11 -8.36 11.84
CA THR A 452 24.36 -8.19 13.28
C THR A 452 23.53 -7.02 13.84
N SER A 453 23.49 -5.89 13.14
CA SER A 453 22.66 -4.74 13.52
C SER A 453 21.18 -5.10 13.53
N LEU A 454 20.69 -5.76 12.47
CA LEU A 454 19.30 -6.17 12.36
C LEU A 454 18.91 -7.18 13.45
N PHE A 455 19.78 -8.17 13.71
CA PHE A 455 19.56 -9.15 14.77
C PHE A 455 19.50 -8.50 16.14
N GLY A 456 20.37 -7.52 16.42
CA GLY A 456 20.36 -6.74 17.66
C GLY A 456 19.04 -5.98 17.86
N VAL A 457 18.58 -5.28 16.83
CA VAL A 457 17.31 -4.55 16.87
C VAL A 457 16.13 -5.49 17.11
N GLN A 458 16.06 -6.61 16.39
CA GLN A 458 14.98 -7.58 16.54
C GLN A 458 14.99 -8.25 17.92
N SER A 459 16.17 -8.58 18.44
CA SER A 459 16.31 -9.14 19.79
C SER A 459 15.86 -8.16 20.87
N MET A 460 16.18 -6.87 20.73
CA MET A 460 15.71 -5.81 21.63
C MET A 460 14.18 -5.68 21.58
N GLN A 461 13.59 -5.68 20.38
CA GLN A 461 12.13 -5.61 20.21
C GLN A 461 11.40 -6.79 20.86
N ILE A 462 11.95 -8.00 20.74
CA ILE A 462 11.43 -9.19 21.40
C ILE A 462 11.51 -9.05 22.92
N ALA A 463 12.65 -8.61 23.45
CA ALA A 463 12.84 -8.41 24.89
C ALA A 463 11.86 -7.37 25.45
N GLN A 464 11.50 -6.36 24.68
CA GLN A 464 10.51 -5.35 25.04
C GLN A 464 9.06 -5.76 24.77
N GLY A 465 8.82 -6.89 24.14
CA GLY A 465 7.48 -7.33 23.73
C GLY A 465 6.78 -6.41 22.72
N VAL A 466 7.55 -5.66 21.91
CA VAL A 466 7.05 -4.64 20.98
C VAL A 466 7.34 -5.05 19.54
N THR A 467 6.35 -4.94 18.66
CA THR A 467 6.54 -5.16 17.23
C THR A 467 7.15 -3.94 16.55
N THR A 468 7.81 -4.16 15.40
CA THR A 468 8.33 -3.07 14.54
C THR A 468 7.24 -2.05 14.20
N ASN A 469 6.03 -2.53 13.89
CA ASN A 469 4.88 -1.67 13.61
C ASN A 469 4.47 -0.80 14.82
N GLN A 470 4.49 -1.35 16.04
CA GLN A 470 4.18 -0.59 17.26
C GLN A 470 5.25 0.45 17.57
N MET A 471 6.52 0.11 17.35
CA MET A 471 7.65 1.01 17.55
C MET A 471 7.58 2.22 16.60
N LEU A 472 7.29 1.98 15.31
CA LEU A 472 7.10 3.04 14.32
C LEU A 472 5.91 3.95 14.66
N LYS A 473 4.81 3.41 15.15
CA LYS A 473 3.65 4.20 15.61
C LYS A 473 4.02 5.09 16.81
N ARG A 474 4.74 4.58 17.80
CA ARG A 474 5.23 5.38 18.94
C ARG A 474 6.09 6.54 18.49
N GLN A 475 6.98 6.32 17.53
CA GLN A 475 7.83 7.39 16.97
C GLN A 475 7.03 8.44 16.20
N SER A 476 6.01 8.04 15.41
CA SER A 476 5.15 8.98 14.68
C SER A 476 4.30 9.86 15.59
N HIS A 477 3.94 9.39 16.78
CA HIS A 477 3.24 10.19 17.80
C HIS A 477 4.18 11.10 18.60
N ALA A 478 5.46 10.76 18.71
CA ALA A 478 6.46 11.58 19.40
C ALA A 478 6.93 12.82 18.60
N TYR A 479 6.75 12.82 17.27
CA TYR A 479 7.02 13.96 16.40
C TYR A 479 5.69 14.46 15.80
N PRO A 480 5.07 15.53 16.35
CA PRO A 480 3.93 16.16 15.71
C PRO A 480 4.39 16.66 14.32
N ARG A 481 3.65 16.28 13.27
CA ARG A 481 3.86 16.81 11.92
C ARG A 481 3.87 18.33 12.01
N GLN A 482 5.00 18.96 11.70
CA GLN A 482 5.01 20.38 11.38
C GLN A 482 4.05 20.58 10.20
N GLN A 483 2.88 21.10 10.52
CA GLN A 483 1.98 21.64 9.49
C GLN A 483 2.77 22.74 8.80
N THR A 484 3.16 22.54 7.55
CA THR A 484 3.55 23.62 6.66
C THR A 484 2.30 24.47 6.46
N THR A 485 2.15 25.47 7.33
CA THR A 485 1.22 26.59 7.12
C THR A 485 1.68 27.32 5.86
N ARG A 486 0.98 27.07 4.76
CA ARG A 486 0.94 28.02 3.65
C ARG A 486 0.16 29.23 4.15
N GLU A 487 0.86 30.25 4.53
CA GLU A 487 0.30 31.58 4.66
C GLU A 487 -0.25 32.03 3.32
N GLY A 488 -1.56 32.18 3.26
CA GLY A 488 -2.30 32.82 2.19
C GLY A 488 -3.28 33.79 2.82
N HIS A 489 -2.95 35.08 2.72
CA HIS A 489 -3.74 36.21 3.19
C HIS A 489 -5.23 36.11 2.83
N SER A 490 -6.11 36.28 3.81
CA SER A 490 -7.21 37.27 3.75
C SER A 490 -7.90 37.42 5.11
N ARG A 491 -8.23 38.64 5.40
CA ARG A 491 -8.71 39.23 6.66
C ARG A 491 -10.17 38.88 6.95
N MET A 492 -10.45 38.99 8.24
CA MET A 492 -11.68 39.43 8.95
C MET A 492 -12.78 38.41 9.23
N GLY A 493 -13.12 38.35 10.51
CA GLY A 493 -14.45 38.04 11.04
C GLY A 493 -14.42 37.18 12.28
N ASP A 494 -14.59 37.84 13.43
CA ASP A 494 -14.74 37.26 14.77
C ASP A 494 -15.94 36.32 14.85
N GLU A 495 -15.86 35.21 15.63
CA GLU A 495 -16.58 34.98 16.86
C GLU A 495 -16.57 33.50 17.26
N GLU A 496 -16.50 33.30 18.57
CA GLU A 496 -16.41 32.06 19.34
C GLU A 496 -17.59 31.10 19.10
N SER A 497 -17.33 29.82 18.97
CA SER A 497 -18.12 28.79 19.67
C SER A 497 -17.39 27.44 19.64
N GLY A 498 -17.22 26.84 20.83
CA GLY A 498 -16.58 25.57 21.06
C GLY A 498 -17.30 24.40 20.39
N GLY A 499 -16.54 23.65 19.62
CA GLY A 499 -16.99 22.39 19.02
C GLY A 499 -15.94 21.30 19.28
N HIS A 500 -16.31 20.31 20.08
CA HIS A 500 -15.51 19.11 20.33
C HIS A 500 -15.22 18.38 19.00
N GLY A 501 -13.99 18.55 18.51
CA GLY A 501 -13.47 17.78 17.39
C GLY A 501 -13.15 16.35 17.82
N HIS A 502 -13.98 15.39 17.45
CA HIS A 502 -13.59 13.98 17.44
C HIS A 502 -12.54 13.79 16.35
N SER A 503 -11.29 13.63 16.77
CA SER A 503 -10.19 13.20 15.92
C SER A 503 -10.46 11.76 15.44
N HIS A 504 -10.93 11.60 14.22
CA HIS A 504 -10.85 10.34 13.50
C HIS A 504 -9.38 10.07 13.16
N ASN A 505 -8.73 9.23 13.97
CA ASN A 505 -7.45 8.63 13.63
C ASN A 505 -7.66 7.65 12.46
N GLY A 506 -7.67 8.16 11.25
CA GLY A 506 -7.46 7.40 10.03
C GLY A 506 -6.00 6.99 9.96
N ASP A 507 -5.72 5.74 10.27
CA ASP A 507 -4.39 5.12 10.30
C ASP A 507 -3.99 4.70 8.88
N ASP A 508 -3.88 5.66 7.97
CA ASP A 508 -3.40 5.49 6.59
C ASP A 508 -2.06 6.19 6.40
N GLY A 509 -1.07 5.66 7.13
CA GLY A 509 0.32 5.91 6.79
C GLY A 509 0.65 5.23 5.45
N HIS A 510 0.60 5.99 4.34
CA HIS A 510 1.26 5.60 3.11
C HIS A 510 2.68 5.11 3.42
N ASP A 511 3.04 3.98 2.84
CA ASP A 511 4.28 3.21 2.88
C ASP A 511 5.59 4.01 2.71
N SER A 512 5.85 4.93 3.60
CA SER A 512 7.20 5.43 3.87
C SER A 512 7.98 4.49 4.81
N GLY A 513 7.33 3.43 5.30
CA GLY A 513 7.87 2.56 6.34
C GLY A 513 9.16 1.85 5.96
N CYS A 514 9.31 1.40 4.72
CA CYS A 514 10.54 0.69 4.31
C CYS A 514 11.71 1.62 4.05
N VAL A 515 11.48 2.75 3.36
CA VAL A 515 12.54 3.75 3.13
C VAL A 515 12.91 4.44 4.44
N PHE A 516 11.93 4.68 5.29
CA PHE A 516 12.12 5.23 6.63
C PHE A 516 12.87 4.24 7.55
N TYR A 517 12.61 2.95 7.44
CA TYR A 517 13.30 1.89 8.19
C TYR A 517 14.76 1.77 7.77
N ILE A 518 15.07 1.75 6.48
CA ILE A 518 16.46 1.75 5.97
C ILE A 518 17.17 3.04 6.38
N ARG A 519 16.50 4.19 6.28
CA ARG A 519 17.04 5.49 6.70
C ARG A 519 17.25 5.56 8.21
N ASN A 520 16.35 5.00 9.02
CA ASN A 520 16.48 4.96 10.48
C ASN A 520 17.48 3.89 10.94
N CYS A 521 17.60 2.75 10.27
CA CYS A 521 18.69 1.81 10.52
C CYS A 521 20.04 2.45 10.19
N LEU A 522 20.15 3.19 9.08
CA LEU A 522 21.36 3.94 8.72
C LEU A 522 21.62 5.11 9.68
N ASN A 523 20.58 5.84 10.11
CA ASN A 523 20.70 6.93 11.10
C ASN A 523 21.00 6.40 12.50
N PHE A 524 20.43 5.25 12.88
CA PHE A 524 20.73 4.57 14.13
C PHE A 524 22.19 4.06 14.16
N CYS A 525 22.69 3.52 13.04
CA CYS A 525 24.10 3.16 12.89
C CYS A 525 25.03 4.40 12.82
N ALA A 526 24.51 5.57 12.45
CA ALA A 526 25.24 6.84 12.37
C ALA A 526 25.20 7.66 13.67
N GLY A 527 24.48 7.22 14.72
CA GLY A 527 24.40 7.90 16.01
C GLY A 527 23.66 9.24 15.97
N GLN A 528 22.73 9.45 15.01
CA GLN A 528 21.88 10.64 14.88
C GLN A 528 20.41 10.35 15.18
#